data_265114a4131cb8c37a67ebf151cc536b
#
_entry.id   265114a4131cb8c37a67ebf151cc536b
#
_cell.length_a   1.000
_cell.length_b   1.000
_cell.length_c   1.000
_cell.angle_alpha   90.00
_cell.angle_beta   90.00
_cell.angle_gamma   90.00
#
_symmetry.space_group_name_H-M   'P 1'
#
loop_
_entity.id
_entity.type
_entity.pdbx_description
1 polymer ?
#
loop_
_entity_poly.entity_id
_entity_poly.type
_entity_poly.pdbx_seq_one_letter_code
_entity_poly.pdbx_strand_id
1 'polypeptide(L)'
;YSNSSYDIVSKNDKIYIIPGGKSLTGDNSFNKAGSVMIYDYEKWSVLEPSVVQNKLNTWPKDYTSIVVTKNDTEKEIIYVSSFGYGLFQFIDREPSAVYNKTNSPLENAHGNEGFYCRVDGLAFDKEGNLWMTNSEVSKAIKILDKEGKWHSLSVESLNGKYTINDI
;
A
#
# COMPACT_ATOMS: atom_id res chain seq x y z
N TYR A 1 -15.77 3.25 12.23
CA TYR A 1 -14.87 2.09 12.31
C TYR A 1 -15.39 0.97 11.41
N SER A 2 -14.46 0.20 10.80
CA SER A 2 -14.81 -0.99 10.02
C SER A 2 -14.63 -2.24 10.89
N ASN A 3 -15.54 -3.21 10.78
CA ASN A 3 -15.37 -4.54 11.35
C ASN A 3 -14.85 -5.57 10.33
N SER A 4 -14.41 -5.09 9.16
CA SER A 4 -13.87 -5.91 8.06
C SER A 4 -12.38 -5.63 7.92
N SER A 5 -11.61 -6.05 8.93
CA SER A 5 -10.14 -5.94 8.93
C SER A 5 -9.54 -6.86 7.87
N TYR A 6 -8.55 -6.35 7.14
CA TYR A 6 -7.84 -7.11 6.11
C TYR A 6 -6.39 -7.37 6.50
N ASP A 7 -5.67 -6.34 6.96
CA ASP A 7 -4.31 -6.47 7.44
C ASP A 7 -4.10 -5.67 8.73
N ILE A 8 -3.13 -6.09 9.54
CA ILE A 8 -2.82 -5.52 10.85
C ILE A 8 -1.31 -5.51 11.08
N VAL A 9 -0.78 -4.41 11.57
CA VAL A 9 0.60 -4.30 12.01
C VAL A 9 0.69 -3.65 13.39
N SER A 10 1.60 -4.16 14.23
CA SER A 10 1.97 -3.54 15.51
C SER A 10 3.35 -2.90 15.37
N LYS A 11 3.45 -1.61 15.67
CA LYS A 11 4.71 -0.86 15.59
C LYS A 11 4.70 0.33 16.55
N ASN A 12 5.82 0.56 17.25
CA ASN A 12 5.98 1.70 18.16
C ASN A 12 4.83 1.79 19.18
N ASP A 13 4.49 0.65 19.80
CA ASP A 13 3.43 0.53 20.79
C ASP A 13 2.02 0.92 20.30
N LYS A 14 1.79 0.91 19.00
CA LYS A 14 0.49 1.16 18.37
C LYS A 14 0.09 -0.03 17.51
N ILE A 15 -1.21 -0.13 17.26
CA ILE A 15 -1.79 -1.09 16.33
C ILE A 15 -2.41 -0.32 15.17
N TYR A 16 -2.06 -0.72 13.96
CA TYR A 16 -2.59 -0.16 12.72
C TYR A 16 -3.38 -1.24 12.00
N ILE A 17 -4.59 -0.93 11.60
CA ILE A 17 -5.50 -1.86 10.94
C ILE A 17 -6.05 -1.21 9.69
N ILE A 18 -6.03 -1.92 8.59
CA ILE A 18 -6.69 -1.51 7.36
C ILE A 18 -7.91 -2.38 7.08
N PRO A 19 -9.05 -1.79 6.75
CA PRO A 19 -10.15 -2.50 6.11
C PRO A 19 -9.92 -2.52 4.60
N GLY A 20 -10.55 -3.45 3.91
CA GLY A 20 -10.49 -3.45 2.46
C GLY A 20 -10.23 -4.82 1.89
N GLY A 21 -9.38 -4.87 0.90
CA GLY A 21 -8.87 -6.10 0.36
C GLY A 21 -9.48 -6.55 -0.95
N LYS A 22 -9.20 -7.78 -1.25
CA LYS A 22 -9.59 -8.50 -2.45
C LYS A 22 -10.12 -9.87 -2.08
N SER A 23 -10.78 -10.53 -3.01
CA SER A 23 -11.18 -11.94 -2.83
C SER A 23 -9.97 -12.85 -2.56
N LEU A 24 -10.19 -13.99 -1.94
CA LEU A 24 -9.14 -14.99 -1.67
C LEU A 24 -8.44 -15.45 -2.94
N THR A 25 -9.16 -15.48 -4.06
CA THR A 25 -8.60 -15.81 -5.39
C THR A 25 -7.84 -14.63 -6.00
N GLY A 26 -7.95 -13.41 -5.43
CA GLY A 26 -7.34 -12.20 -5.95
C GLY A 26 -8.00 -11.63 -7.21
N ASP A 27 -9.17 -12.16 -7.60
CA ASP A 27 -9.81 -11.76 -8.85
C ASP A 27 -10.68 -10.51 -8.72
N ASN A 28 -11.21 -10.28 -7.53
CA ASN A 28 -12.21 -9.24 -7.30
C ASN A 28 -11.81 -8.29 -6.18
N SER A 29 -11.97 -7.01 -6.46
CA SER A 29 -11.96 -5.92 -5.49
C SER A 29 -13.23 -5.98 -4.63
N PHE A 30 -13.12 -5.69 -3.33
CA PHE A 30 -14.28 -5.57 -2.46
C PHE A 30 -14.93 -4.19 -2.50
N ASN A 31 -14.33 -3.24 -3.24
CA ASN A 31 -14.79 -1.84 -3.34
C ASN A 31 -14.91 -1.15 -1.98
N LYS A 32 -14.08 -1.51 -1.03
CA LYS A 32 -14.07 -0.91 0.30
C LYS A 32 -13.31 0.41 0.28
N ALA A 33 -13.88 1.43 0.89
CA ALA A 33 -13.17 2.69 1.11
C ALA A 33 -11.92 2.46 1.97
N GLY A 34 -10.79 2.97 1.52
CA GLY A 34 -9.50 2.82 2.17
C GLY A 34 -9.37 3.76 3.38
N SER A 35 -9.26 3.22 4.55
CA SER A 35 -8.97 3.94 5.79
C SER A 35 -7.88 3.24 6.58
N VAL A 36 -7.23 3.95 7.50
CA VAL A 36 -6.30 3.35 8.45
C VAL A 36 -6.82 3.61 9.85
N MET A 37 -7.15 2.55 10.57
CA MET A 37 -7.54 2.62 11.98
C MET A 37 -6.29 2.47 12.83
N ILE A 38 -6.08 3.35 13.78
CA ILE A 38 -4.90 3.39 14.65
C ILE A 38 -5.36 3.33 16.10
N TYR A 39 -4.91 2.31 16.83
CA TYR A 39 -5.06 2.21 18.27
C TYR A 39 -3.77 2.63 18.96
N ASP A 40 -3.86 3.64 19.80
CA ASP A 40 -2.76 4.23 20.55
C ASP A 40 -3.08 4.12 22.04
N TYR A 41 -2.85 2.95 22.62
CA TYR A 41 -3.06 2.51 24.01
C TYR A 41 -4.39 2.88 24.70
N GLU A 42 -4.94 4.03 24.43
CA GLU A 42 -6.14 4.51 25.14
C GLU A 42 -7.31 4.83 24.20
N LYS A 43 -7.02 5.09 22.93
CA LYS A 43 -8.05 5.54 21.99
C LYS A 43 -7.76 5.18 20.55
N TRP A 44 -8.83 5.03 19.81
CA TRP A 44 -8.82 4.86 18.38
C TRP A 44 -8.85 6.20 17.65
N SER A 45 -8.10 6.27 16.57
CA SER A 45 -8.21 7.30 15.54
C SER A 45 -8.32 6.66 14.16
N VAL A 46 -8.81 7.41 13.18
CA VAL A 46 -8.97 6.92 11.81
C VAL A 46 -8.42 7.94 10.83
N LEU A 47 -7.59 7.49 9.91
CA LEU A 47 -7.24 8.25 8.73
C LEU A 47 -8.35 8.01 7.69
N GLU A 48 -9.21 8.99 7.55
CA GLU A 48 -10.41 8.87 6.74
C GLU A 48 -10.12 9.00 5.24
N PRO A 49 -10.82 8.25 4.37
CA PRO A 49 -10.63 8.33 2.92
C PRO A 49 -10.92 9.73 2.35
N SER A 50 -11.78 10.49 2.97
CA SER A 50 -12.08 11.88 2.59
C SER A 50 -10.88 12.82 2.72
N VAL A 51 -10.01 12.58 3.71
CA VAL A 51 -8.78 13.37 3.91
C VAL A 51 -7.79 13.09 2.77
N VAL A 52 -7.67 11.82 2.35
CA VAL A 52 -6.86 11.41 1.20
C VAL A 52 -7.40 12.05 -0.09
N GLN A 53 -8.72 11.96 -0.32
CA GLN A 53 -9.37 12.57 -1.47
C GLN A 53 -9.13 14.07 -1.55
N ASN A 54 -9.30 14.77 -0.45
CA ASN A 54 -9.15 16.22 -0.39
C ASN A 54 -7.71 16.67 -0.65
N LYS A 55 -6.74 15.90 -0.15
CA LYS A 55 -5.32 16.29 -0.23
C LYS A 55 -4.61 15.79 -1.47
N LEU A 56 -4.94 14.58 -1.94
CA LEU A 56 -4.25 13.93 -3.06
C LEU A 56 -5.12 13.75 -4.31
N ASN A 57 -6.36 14.23 -4.28
CA ASN A 57 -7.35 14.08 -5.36
C ASN A 57 -7.53 12.62 -5.81
N THR A 58 -7.44 11.69 -4.85
CA THR A 58 -7.57 10.25 -5.09
C THR A 58 -8.42 9.63 -3.99
N TRP A 59 -9.53 9.00 -4.37
CA TRP A 59 -10.36 8.24 -3.42
C TRP A 59 -9.72 6.88 -3.18
N PRO A 60 -9.21 6.62 -1.98
CA PRO A 60 -8.54 5.36 -1.70
C PRO A 60 -9.54 4.21 -1.59
N LYS A 61 -9.18 3.06 -2.14
CA LYS A 61 -9.98 1.83 -2.04
C LYS A 61 -9.11 0.61 -1.88
N ASP A 62 -9.71 -0.43 -1.31
CA ASP A 62 -9.18 -1.80 -1.26
C ASP A 62 -7.72 -1.87 -0.84
N TYR A 63 -7.45 -1.36 0.35
CA TYR A 63 -6.15 -1.50 0.97
C TYR A 63 -5.83 -2.97 1.25
N THR A 64 -4.61 -3.41 0.93
CA THR A 64 -4.22 -4.82 0.95
C THR A 64 -3.05 -5.15 1.86
N SER A 65 -2.15 -4.21 2.09
CA SER A 65 -1.06 -4.41 3.05
C SER A 65 -0.66 -3.08 3.68
N ILE A 66 -0.15 -3.12 4.90
CA ILE A 66 0.29 -1.94 5.64
C ILE A 66 1.62 -2.19 6.32
N VAL A 67 2.53 -1.23 6.22
CA VAL A 67 3.77 -1.21 6.99
C VAL A 67 4.03 0.18 7.56
N VAL A 68 4.72 0.20 8.70
CA VAL A 68 4.99 1.44 9.44
C VAL A 68 6.48 1.52 9.79
N THR A 69 7.07 2.68 9.59
CA THR A 69 8.45 3.00 9.96
C THR A 69 8.56 4.42 10.51
N LYS A 70 9.76 4.87 10.78
CA LYS A 70 10.10 6.26 11.01
C LYS A 70 11.18 6.69 10.04
N ASN A 71 11.17 7.96 9.66
CA ASN A 71 12.26 8.56 8.91
C ASN A 71 13.38 9.08 9.85
N ASP A 72 14.44 9.62 9.29
CA ASP A 72 15.60 10.15 10.04
C ASP A 72 15.25 11.31 10.98
N THR A 73 14.09 11.94 10.81
CA THR A 73 13.57 13.00 11.70
C THR A 73 12.55 12.47 12.71
N GLU A 74 12.51 11.15 12.94
CA GLU A 74 11.59 10.46 13.85
C GLU A 74 10.10 10.58 13.50
N LYS A 75 9.76 11.11 12.33
CA LYS A 75 8.38 11.18 11.85
C LYS A 75 7.84 9.80 11.49
N GLU A 76 6.62 9.52 11.92
CA GLU A 76 5.91 8.30 11.56
C GLU A 76 5.61 8.26 10.06
N ILE A 77 6.05 7.21 9.38
CA ILE A 77 5.74 6.95 7.97
C ILE A 77 4.89 5.70 7.89
N ILE A 78 3.72 5.82 7.28
CA ILE A 78 2.82 4.69 7.00
C ILE A 78 2.75 4.52 5.49
N TYR A 79 3.03 3.31 5.01
CA TYR A 79 2.76 2.91 3.64
C TYR A 79 1.61 1.92 3.61
N VAL A 80 0.71 2.12 2.66
CA VAL A 80 -0.46 1.25 2.47
C VAL A 80 -0.61 0.94 0.99
N SER A 81 -0.60 -0.32 0.63
CA SER A 81 -0.86 -0.78 -0.73
C SER A 81 -2.34 -0.89 -1.03
N SER A 82 -2.69 -0.83 -2.30
CA SER A 82 -4.07 -0.92 -2.78
C SER A 82 -4.20 -1.86 -3.96
N PHE A 83 -5.29 -2.61 -3.98
CA PHE A 83 -5.68 -3.45 -5.11
C PHE A 83 -6.34 -2.63 -6.23
N GLY A 84 -5.56 -1.73 -6.82
CA GLY A 84 -6.01 -0.93 -7.98
C GLY A 84 -5.52 0.52 -8.00
N TYR A 85 -5.08 1.07 -6.89
CA TYR A 85 -4.70 2.50 -6.80
C TYR A 85 -3.21 2.73 -6.52
N GLY A 86 -2.41 1.66 -6.41
CA GLY A 86 -0.98 1.75 -6.16
C GLY A 86 -0.62 1.79 -4.68
N LEU A 87 0.33 2.65 -4.31
CA LEU A 87 0.89 2.76 -2.97
C LEU A 87 0.60 4.14 -2.39
N PHE A 88 -0.01 4.18 -1.22
CA PHE A 88 -0.26 5.40 -0.45
C PHE A 88 0.80 5.60 0.62
N GLN A 89 1.21 6.85 0.83
CA GLN A 89 2.13 7.25 1.88
C GLN A 89 1.47 8.30 2.78
N PHE A 90 1.64 8.11 4.09
CA PHE A 90 1.27 9.09 5.10
C PHE A 90 2.50 9.44 5.92
N ILE A 91 2.64 10.72 6.27
CA ILE A 91 3.72 11.23 7.16
C ILE A 91 3.05 11.91 8.34
N ASP A 92 3.37 11.47 9.55
CA ASP A 92 2.72 11.95 10.79
C ASP A 92 1.18 11.91 10.67
N ARG A 93 0.65 10.82 10.09
CA ARG A 93 -0.78 10.56 9.85
C ARG A 93 -1.44 11.48 8.82
N GLU A 94 -0.67 12.30 8.11
CA GLU A 94 -1.16 13.14 7.03
C GLU A 94 -0.88 12.50 5.67
N PRO A 95 -1.86 12.42 4.74
CA PRO A 95 -1.61 11.94 3.39
C PRO A 95 -0.50 12.76 2.72
N SER A 96 0.52 12.09 2.22
CA SER A 96 1.71 12.72 1.64
C SER A 96 1.85 12.44 0.15
N ALA A 97 1.62 11.21 -0.28
CA ALA A 97 1.74 10.82 -1.68
C ALA A 97 0.84 9.63 -2.02
N VAL A 98 0.51 9.49 -3.29
CA VAL A 98 0.07 8.25 -3.92
C VAL A 98 1.00 7.96 -5.09
N TYR A 99 1.63 6.79 -5.05
CA TYR A 99 2.53 6.31 -6.11
C TYR A 99 1.77 5.35 -7.02
N ASN A 100 1.88 5.57 -8.32
CA ASN A 100 1.25 4.77 -9.35
C ASN A 100 2.02 4.91 -10.68
N LYS A 101 1.49 4.45 -11.79
CA LYS A 101 2.16 4.49 -13.11
C LYS A 101 2.55 5.91 -13.59
N THR A 102 1.98 6.96 -13.02
CA THR A 102 2.22 8.34 -13.49
C THR A 102 3.44 8.98 -12.84
N ASN A 103 3.85 8.50 -11.69
CA ASN A 103 4.92 9.12 -10.89
C ASN A 103 5.91 8.13 -10.25
N SER A 104 5.82 6.85 -10.63
CA SER A 104 6.69 5.80 -10.13
C SER A 104 6.84 4.69 -11.20
N PRO A 105 7.73 3.71 -11.03
CA PRO A 105 7.82 2.53 -11.88
C PRO A 105 6.69 1.51 -11.68
N LEU A 106 5.71 1.79 -10.83
CA LEU A 106 4.53 0.95 -10.71
C LEU A 106 3.76 0.93 -12.03
N GLU A 107 3.25 -0.23 -12.37
CA GLU A 107 2.59 -0.49 -13.64
C GLU A 107 1.13 -0.89 -13.41
N ASN A 108 0.28 -0.61 -14.38
CA ASN A 108 -1.09 -1.12 -14.35
C ASN A 108 -1.11 -2.61 -14.66
N ALA A 109 -2.05 -3.32 -14.08
CA ALA A 109 -2.32 -4.71 -14.39
C ALA A 109 -2.56 -4.91 -15.89
N HIS A 110 -2.02 -6.00 -16.43
CA HIS A 110 -2.02 -6.30 -17.87
C HIS A 110 -3.43 -6.27 -18.48
N GLY A 111 -3.55 -5.63 -19.64
CA GLY A 111 -4.82 -5.48 -20.34
C GLY A 111 -5.73 -4.37 -19.81
N ASN A 112 -5.32 -3.67 -18.73
CA ASN A 112 -6.07 -2.54 -18.21
C ASN A 112 -5.38 -1.21 -18.59
N GLU A 113 -5.86 -0.57 -19.64
CA GLU A 113 -5.35 0.74 -20.09
C GLU A 113 -5.78 1.89 -19.16
N GLY A 114 -6.81 1.66 -18.36
CA GLY A 114 -7.29 2.59 -17.35
C GLY A 114 -6.29 2.73 -16.18
N PHE A 115 -6.79 3.22 -15.07
CA PHE A 115 -6.02 3.37 -13.87
C PHE A 115 -6.25 2.15 -12.95
N TYR A 116 -5.40 1.15 -13.04
CA TYR A 116 -5.54 -0.07 -12.25
C TYR A 116 -4.18 -0.66 -11.85
N CYS A 117 -3.58 -0.09 -10.82
CA CYS A 117 -2.26 -0.46 -10.33
C CYS A 117 -2.40 -1.35 -9.09
N ARG A 118 -2.19 -2.65 -9.26
CA ARG A 118 -2.29 -3.65 -8.18
C ARG A 118 -0.98 -3.75 -7.42
N VAL A 119 -0.96 -3.24 -6.20
CA VAL A 119 0.18 -3.34 -5.28
C VAL A 119 -0.22 -4.11 -4.04
N ASP A 120 0.68 -4.98 -3.57
CA ASP A 120 0.49 -5.80 -2.37
C ASP A 120 1.84 -6.16 -1.72
N GLY A 121 1.82 -6.98 -0.67
CA GLY A 121 3.01 -7.58 -0.07
C GLY A 121 4.07 -6.57 0.33
N LEU A 122 3.74 -5.65 1.24
CA LEU A 122 4.69 -4.66 1.71
C LEU A 122 5.62 -5.22 2.79
N ALA A 123 6.92 -5.05 2.63
CA ALA A 123 7.91 -5.40 3.65
C ALA A 123 9.11 -4.44 3.63
N PHE A 124 9.65 -4.12 4.80
CA PHE A 124 10.96 -3.46 4.89
C PHE A 124 12.07 -4.49 5.03
N ASP A 125 13.15 -4.31 4.28
CA ASP A 125 14.39 -5.01 4.59
C ASP A 125 15.13 -4.34 5.76
N LYS A 126 16.23 -4.95 6.19
CA LYS A 126 17.03 -4.44 7.32
C LYS A 126 17.83 -3.19 6.98
N GLU A 127 17.99 -2.87 5.72
CA GLU A 127 18.59 -1.63 5.23
C GLU A 127 17.58 -0.47 5.18
N GLY A 128 16.27 -0.76 5.38
CA GLY A 128 15.18 0.23 5.38
C GLY A 128 14.54 0.46 4.00
N ASN A 129 14.83 -0.39 3.01
CA ASN A 129 14.17 -0.30 1.72
C ASN A 129 12.78 -0.94 1.79
N LEU A 130 11.80 -0.32 1.17
CA LEU A 130 10.44 -0.83 1.07
C LEU A 130 10.29 -1.70 -0.18
N TRP A 131 10.04 -2.98 0.03
CA TRP A 131 9.76 -3.97 -1.00
C TRP A 131 8.26 -4.12 -1.17
N MET A 132 7.82 -4.39 -2.40
CA MET A 132 6.42 -4.61 -2.72
C MET A 132 6.25 -5.45 -3.97
N THR A 133 5.09 -6.09 -4.09
CA THR A 133 4.67 -6.77 -5.31
C THR A 133 3.76 -5.87 -6.14
N ASN A 134 3.90 -5.96 -7.47
CA ASN A 134 3.01 -5.33 -8.44
C ASN A 134 2.51 -6.43 -9.38
N SER A 135 1.27 -6.81 -9.25
CA SER A 135 0.70 -7.97 -9.95
C SER A 135 0.38 -7.70 -11.42
N GLU A 136 0.42 -8.75 -12.25
CA GLU A 136 0.13 -8.74 -13.69
C GLU A 136 1.07 -7.86 -14.53
N VAL A 137 2.29 -7.70 -14.10
CA VAL A 137 3.29 -6.89 -14.81
C VAL A 137 4.58 -7.67 -15.05
N SER A 138 5.44 -7.16 -15.94
CA SER A 138 6.68 -7.86 -16.32
C SER A 138 7.78 -7.78 -15.28
N LYS A 139 7.76 -6.74 -14.44
CA LYS A 139 8.70 -6.56 -13.34
C LYS A 139 7.92 -6.52 -12.04
N ALA A 140 7.57 -7.70 -11.55
CA ALA A 140 6.62 -7.87 -10.47
C ALA A 140 7.11 -7.39 -9.09
N ILE A 141 8.43 -7.26 -8.89
CA ILE A 141 8.99 -6.76 -7.64
C ILE A 141 9.41 -5.30 -7.83
N LYS A 142 8.93 -4.43 -6.95
CA LYS A 142 9.32 -3.03 -6.89
C LYS A 142 9.94 -2.73 -5.53
N ILE A 143 10.91 -1.83 -5.54
CA ILE A 143 11.62 -1.42 -4.33
C ILE A 143 11.68 0.11 -4.33
N LEU A 144 11.28 0.70 -3.22
CA LEU A 144 11.55 2.10 -2.91
C LEU A 144 12.65 2.11 -1.85
N ASP A 145 13.87 2.51 -2.23
CA ASP A 145 14.97 2.55 -1.29
C ASP A 145 14.83 3.70 -0.28
N LYS A 146 15.61 3.65 0.77
CA LYS A 146 15.56 4.66 1.85
C LYS A 146 15.93 6.07 1.40
N GLU A 147 16.64 6.22 0.27
CA GLU A 147 16.95 7.49 -0.37
C GLU A 147 15.79 8.00 -1.26
N GLY A 148 14.70 7.24 -1.37
CA GLY A 148 13.54 7.59 -2.18
C GLY A 148 13.66 7.23 -3.66
N LYS A 149 14.65 6.42 -4.04
CA LYS A 149 14.85 5.97 -5.41
C LYS A 149 14.14 4.63 -5.66
N TRP A 150 13.52 4.52 -6.81
CA TRP A 150 12.81 3.32 -7.22
C TRP A 150 13.68 2.35 -8.00
N HIS A 151 13.46 1.05 -7.74
CA HIS A 151 14.05 -0.07 -8.48
C HIS A 151 12.95 -1.06 -8.87
N SER A 152 13.20 -1.84 -9.94
CA SER A 152 12.28 -2.87 -10.40
C SER A 152 13.05 -4.12 -10.76
N LEU A 153 12.61 -5.27 -10.23
CA LEU A 153 13.23 -6.56 -10.50
C LEU A 153 12.27 -7.44 -11.31
N SER A 154 12.83 -8.12 -12.29
CA SER A 154 12.14 -9.17 -13.02
C SER A 154 12.47 -10.51 -12.40
N VAL A 155 11.43 -11.22 -12.00
CA VAL A 155 11.51 -12.60 -11.52
C VAL A 155 10.62 -13.43 -12.43
N GLU A 156 11.22 -14.27 -13.29
CA GLU A 156 10.51 -14.95 -14.37
C GLU A 156 9.27 -15.74 -13.88
N SER A 157 9.37 -16.41 -12.75
CA SER A 157 8.26 -17.15 -12.15
C SER A 157 7.10 -16.28 -11.66
N LEU A 158 7.32 -14.97 -11.48
CA LEU A 158 6.31 -14.02 -11.00
C LEU A 158 5.77 -13.13 -12.12
N ASN A 159 6.47 -13.04 -13.24
CA ASN A 159 6.08 -12.15 -14.34
C ASN A 159 4.69 -12.49 -14.89
N GLY A 160 3.84 -11.49 -14.98
CA GLY A 160 2.47 -11.63 -15.49
C GLY A 160 1.53 -12.43 -14.59
N LYS A 161 1.94 -12.83 -13.39
CA LYS A 161 1.05 -13.54 -12.46
C LYS A 161 -0.10 -12.65 -12.02
N TYR A 162 -1.28 -13.25 -11.99
CA TYR A 162 -2.54 -12.57 -11.68
C TYR A 162 -2.60 -12.02 -10.28
N THR A 163 -2.07 -12.76 -9.33
CA THR A 163 -2.02 -12.37 -7.92
C THR A 163 -0.69 -12.73 -7.32
N ILE A 164 0.01 -11.76 -6.78
CA ILE A 164 1.19 -11.93 -5.96
C ILE A 164 0.86 -11.24 -4.64
N ASN A 165 0.66 -12.02 -3.59
CA ASN A 165 0.16 -11.51 -2.31
C ASN A 165 1.30 -11.06 -1.39
N ASP A 166 2.28 -11.95 -1.19
CA ASP A 166 3.35 -11.76 -0.20
C ASP A 166 4.72 -11.94 -0.85
N ILE A 167 5.71 -11.35 -0.23
CA ILE A 167 7.13 -11.48 -0.55
C ILE A 167 7.81 -12.27 0.58
#